data_d15b13ec6205c80160964a9d96a6729a
#
_entry.id   d15b13ec6205c80160964a9d96a6729a
#
_cell.length_a   1.000
_cell.length_b   1.000
_cell.length_c   1.000
_cell.angle_alpha   90.00
_cell.angle_beta   90.00
_cell.angle_gamma   90.00
#
_symmetry.space_group_name_H-M   'P 1'
#
loop_
_entity.id
_entity.type
_entity.pdbx_description
1 polymer ?
#
loop_
_entity_poly.entity_id
_entity_poly.type
_entity_poly.pdbx_seq_one_letter_code
_entity_poly.pdbx_strand_id
1 'polypeptide(L)'
;MKRLMTLLAAAFMVLAVNAQELANFQRVNVVSPEIKDGQVTFRLKADYATVVELYGSWMPGYGDRIPMTRGENFVWEVTVPAPSPEIYTYNFYVDGVSVNDPTNVLVQRDGNRYLSMLLVDGERSENYKEANKRGSVSHVWYDSELLGINRRMTVYTPYGYETSKKTKYPVLYLLHGGGGDEEAWSSMGRAAQILDNLIEKGLAKPMIVVMPNGNPGQQAAQTLNLPVSDVNFRDPANANAYVKSLVTEIIPFVEKNYRAIPKKEARAIAGLSMGGGHTTSATMLFPGVFDYICPMSCGLRDGENVDAQMQAIKKAGYKLYWIGCGTADFAWPGTETMVEILKRNGLEHTLYASDGGHTWYNWRLYLNTFAPLLFK
;
A
#
# COMPACT_ATOMS: atom_id res chain seq x y z
N MET A 1 3.53 0.08 -65.54
CA MET A 1 4.11 -0.59 -64.41
C MET A 1 4.82 0.36 -63.45
N LYS A 2 5.80 1.18 -63.85
CA LYS A 2 6.52 2.11 -62.92
C LYS A 2 5.60 3.08 -62.15
N ARG A 3 4.57 3.69 -62.80
CA ARG A 3 3.61 4.59 -62.12
C ARG A 3 2.70 3.88 -61.10
N LEU A 4 2.37 2.59 -61.33
CA LEU A 4 1.55 1.81 -60.42
C LEU A 4 2.37 1.43 -59.18
N MET A 5 3.65 1.09 -59.32
CA MET A 5 4.58 0.80 -58.21
C MET A 5 4.84 2.05 -57.37
N THR A 6 4.92 3.24 -57.98
CA THR A 6 5.10 4.49 -57.20
C THR A 6 3.85 4.84 -56.37
N LEU A 7 2.66 4.61 -56.92
CA LEU A 7 1.39 4.82 -56.19
C LEU A 7 1.21 3.79 -55.05
N LEU A 8 1.59 2.51 -55.26
CA LEU A 8 1.60 1.50 -54.23
C LEU A 8 2.61 1.81 -53.11
N ALA A 9 3.82 2.28 -53.44
CA ALA A 9 4.82 2.68 -52.46
C ALA A 9 4.39 3.94 -51.67
N ALA A 10 3.72 4.90 -52.32
CA ALA A 10 3.18 6.06 -51.60
C ALA A 10 2.00 5.69 -50.70
N ALA A 11 1.12 4.75 -51.12
CA ALA A 11 0.03 4.25 -50.30
C ALA A 11 0.56 3.43 -49.09
N PHE A 12 1.64 2.66 -49.25
CA PHE A 12 2.29 1.95 -48.16
C PHE A 12 2.97 2.92 -47.14
N MET A 13 3.57 4.01 -47.60
CA MET A 13 4.13 5.03 -46.70
C MET A 13 3.04 5.74 -45.89
N VAL A 14 1.88 6.04 -46.50
CA VAL A 14 0.76 6.67 -45.78
C VAL A 14 0.13 5.70 -44.77
N LEU A 15 0.06 4.42 -45.08
CA LEU A 15 -0.43 3.38 -44.13
C LEU A 15 0.55 3.14 -42.99
N ALA A 16 1.87 3.23 -43.24
CA ALA A 16 2.89 3.07 -42.18
C ALA A 16 2.86 4.24 -41.18
N VAL A 17 2.49 5.45 -41.60
CA VAL A 17 2.40 6.63 -40.72
C VAL A 17 1.19 6.51 -39.75
N ASN A 18 0.12 5.83 -40.14
CA ASN A 18 -1.07 5.67 -39.32
C ASN A 18 -1.02 4.40 -38.38
N ALA A 19 -0.02 3.56 -38.56
CA ALA A 19 0.09 2.30 -37.79
C ALA A 19 0.91 2.42 -36.49
N GLN A 20 1.45 3.61 -36.19
CA GLN A 20 2.24 3.83 -34.98
C GLN A 20 1.54 4.85 -34.06
N GLU A 21 0.55 4.38 -33.30
CA GLU A 21 -0.03 5.18 -32.21
C GLU A 21 1.03 5.70 -31.21
N LEU A 22 2.17 5.01 -31.11
CA LEU A 22 3.27 5.36 -30.23
C LEU A 22 4.32 6.30 -30.88
N ALA A 23 4.22 6.64 -32.18
CA ALA A 23 5.19 7.49 -32.87
C ALA A 23 5.09 8.99 -32.50
N ASN A 24 3.98 9.40 -31.89
CA ASN A 24 3.75 10.79 -31.47
C ASN A 24 4.27 11.12 -30.07
N PHE A 25 5.03 10.22 -29.45
CA PHE A 25 5.78 10.58 -28.23
C PHE A 25 6.87 11.58 -28.61
N GLN A 26 6.56 12.87 -28.49
CA GLN A 26 7.61 13.89 -28.47
C GLN A 26 8.48 13.57 -27.23
N ARG A 27 9.71 13.17 -27.47
CA ARG A 27 10.71 13.01 -26.40
C ARG A 27 10.97 14.39 -25.82
N VAL A 28 10.36 14.68 -24.72
CA VAL A 28 10.68 15.84 -23.91
C VAL A 28 12.01 15.53 -23.25
N ASN A 29 13.08 16.22 -23.64
CA ASN A 29 14.40 16.10 -23.03
C ASN A 29 14.45 16.84 -21.67
N VAL A 30 13.50 16.54 -20.80
CA VAL A 30 13.38 17.13 -19.46
C VAL A 30 13.55 16.00 -18.45
N VAL A 31 14.48 16.17 -17.52
CA VAL A 31 14.68 15.26 -16.40
C VAL A 31 13.96 15.84 -15.17
N SER A 32 13.01 15.10 -14.64
CA SER A 32 12.24 15.46 -13.45
C SER A 32 11.74 14.19 -12.73
N PRO A 33 11.83 14.12 -11.39
CA PRO A 33 12.63 15.00 -10.52
C PRO A 33 14.13 14.68 -10.66
N GLU A 34 14.98 15.69 -10.41
CA GLU A 34 16.43 15.50 -10.34
C GLU A 34 16.93 15.83 -8.93
N ILE A 35 17.57 14.86 -8.26
CA ILE A 35 18.16 15.06 -6.93
C ILE A 35 19.65 15.27 -7.08
N LYS A 36 20.15 16.43 -6.61
CA LYS A 36 21.56 16.76 -6.65
C LYS A 36 21.92 17.71 -5.51
N ASP A 37 23.06 17.47 -4.86
CA ASP A 37 23.65 18.34 -3.83
C ASP A 37 22.66 18.75 -2.71
N GLY A 38 21.82 17.80 -2.26
CA GLY A 38 20.83 18.04 -1.22
C GLY A 38 19.61 18.86 -1.66
N GLN A 39 19.41 18.99 -2.96
CA GLN A 39 18.26 19.68 -3.54
C GLN A 39 17.50 18.77 -4.52
N VAL A 40 16.24 19.08 -4.75
CA VAL A 40 15.39 18.44 -5.76
C VAL A 40 14.93 19.49 -6.74
N THR A 41 15.23 19.29 -8.02
CA THR A 41 14.75 20.12 -9.11
C THR A 41 13.62 19.42 -9.85
N PHE A 42 12.49 20.07 -9.93
CA PHE A 42 11.31 19.62 -10.68
C PHE A 42 11.16 20.44 -11.95
N ARG A 43 10.86 19.78 -13.06
CA ARG A 43 10.69 20.41 -14.36
C ARG A 43 9.47 19.88 -15.08
N LEU A 44 8.75 20.79 -15.74
CA LEU A 44 7.60 20.46 -16.58
C LEU A 44 7.63 21.28 -17.85
N LYS A 45 7.55 20.62 -19.02
CA LYS A 45 7.29 21.32 -20.27
C LYS A 45 5.79 21.56 -20.43
N ALA A 46 5.38 22.84 -20.46
CA ALA A 46 3.99 23.24 -20.60
C ALA A 46 3.90 24.51 -21.46
N ASP A 47 3.69 24.31 -22.79
CA ASP A 47 3.83 25.33 -23.80
C ASP A 47 2.82 26.49 -23.65
N TYR A 48 1.59 26.17 -23.23
CA TYR A 48 0.47 27.10 -23.13
C TYR A 48 0.09 27.50 -21.71
N ALA A 49 0.78 26.96 -20.71
CA ALA A 49 0.50 27.25 -19.30
C ALA A 49 0.80 28.73 -18.99
N THR A 50 -0.06 29.34 -18.19
CA THR A 50 0.12 30.70 -17.65
C THR A 50 0.69 30.65 -16.23
N VAL A 51 0.36 29.60 -15.45
CA VAL A 51 0.86 29.35 -14.10
C VAL A 51 1.14 27.86 -13.95
N VAL A 52 2.31 27.54 -13.41
CA VAL A 52 2.64 26.17 -12.98
C VAL A 52 3.15 26.22 -11.55
N GLU A 53 2.63 25.35 -10.72
CA GLU A 53 2.98 25.24 -9.32
C GLU A 53 3.28 23.79 -8.95
N LEU A 54 4.17 23.59 -7.99
CA LEU A 54 4.50 22.28 -7.41
C LEU A 54 3.74 22.08 -6.10
N TYR A 55 3.16 20.90 -5.92
CA TYR A 55 2.74 20.37 -4.63
C TYR A 55 3.52 19.11 -4.31
N GLY A 56 3.95 18.95 -3.05
CA GLY A 56 4.57 17.74 -2.55
C GLY A 56 4.07 17.38 -1.16
N SER A 57 3.95 16.07 -0.89
CA SER A 57 3.44 15.56 0.40
C SER A 57 4.36 15.83 1.60
N TRP A 58 5.51 16.43 1.40
CA TRP A 58 6.40 16.94 2.45
C TRP A 58 6.06 18.36 2.91
N MET A 59 5.15 19.04 2.22
CA MET A 59 4.72 20.39 2.58
C MET A 59 3.76 20.35 3.77
N PRO A 60 3.84 21.35 4.68
CA PRO A 60 3.05 21.31 5.92
C PRO A 60 1.54 21.48 5.70
N GLY A 61 1.13 22.24 4.69
CA GLY A 61 -0.27 22.52 4.39
C GLY A 61 -0.80 21.78 3.19
N TYR A 62 -2.01 21.24 3.29
CA TYR A 62 -2.64 20.50 2.18
C TYR A 62 -2.94 21.37 0.95
N GLY A 63 -2.95 22.68 1.11
CA GLY A 63 -3.16 23.66 0.05
C GLY A 63 -1.91 24.37 -0.43
N ASP A 64 -0.76 24.08 0.18
CA ASP A 64 0.49 24.75 -0.15
C ASP A 64 0.91 24.48 -1.58
N ARG A 65 1.44 25.51 -2.23
CA ARG A 65 1.93 25.45 -3.60
C ARG A 65 3.21 26.26 -3.72
N ILE A 66 4.17 25.76 -4.47
CA ILE A 66 5.39 26.49 -4.80
C ILE A 66 5.31 26.88 -6.27
N PRO A 67 5.30 28.18 -6.61
CA PRO A 67 5.29 28.62 -7.99
C PRO A 67 6.58 28.21 -8.70
N MET A 68 6.44 27.77 -9.95
CA MET A 68 7.54 27.44 -10.83
C MET A 68 7.87 28.59 -11.75
N THR A 69 9.12 28.72 -12.16
CA THR A 69 9.58 29.75 -13.09
C THR A 69 9.63 29.22 -14.52
N ARG A 70 9.05 29.95 -15.45
CA ARG A 70 9.09 29.60 -16.89
C ARG A 70 10.45 29.95 -17.48
N GLY A 71 11.16 28.97 -17.98
CA GLY A 71 12.44 29.08 -18.65
C GLY A 71 12.32 29.01 -20.19
N GLU A 72 13.44 28.71 -20.83
CA GLU A 72 13.51 28.50 -22.29
C GLU A 72 12.70 27.26 -22.71
N ASN A 73 12.27 27.27 -23.98
CA ASN A 73 11.50 26.15 -24.59
C ASN A 73 10.24 25.75 -23.80
N PHE A 74 9.65 26.71 -23.04
CA PHE A 74 8.44 26.51 -22.24
C PHE A 74 8.60 25.46 -21.13
N VAL A 75 9.83 25.28 -20.63
CA VAL A 75 10.12 24.43 -19.46
C VAL A 75 9.95 25.26 -18.21
N TRP A 76 9.06 24.83 -17.34
CA TRP A 76 8.86 25.37 -16.01
C TRP A 76 9.75 24.62 -15.03
N GLU A 77 10.41 25.33 -14.13
CA GLU A 77 11.35 24.74 -13.19
C GLU A 77 11.19 25.34 -11.79
N VAL A 78 11.40 24.49 -10.78
CA VAL A 78 11.60 24.90 -9.39
C VAL A 78 12.59 23.96 -8.71
N THR A 79 13.49 24.53 -7.91
CA THR A 79 14.42 23.78 -7.06
C THR A 79 14.08 24.04 -5.59
N VAL A 80 13.96 22.97 -4.82
CA VAL A 80 13.66 22.99 -3.40
C VAL A 80 14.69 22.17 -2.62
N PRO A 81 14.94 22.45 -1.33
CA PRO A 81 15.73 21.55 -0.50
C PRO A 81 15.13 20.13 -0.52
N ALA A 82 15.98 19.12 -0.62
CA ALA A 82 15.53 17.74 -0.53
C ALA A 82 14.93 17.49 0.88
N PRO A 83 13.71 16.96 0.95
CA PRO A 83 13.15 16.56 2.24
C PRO A 83 13.94 15.40 2.85
N SER A 84 13.64 15.01 4.08
CA SER A 84 14.29 13.88 4.76
C SER A 84 14.15 12.58 3.96
N PRO A 85 15.06 11.61 4.14
CA PRO A 85 15.01 10.33 3.41
C PRO A 85 13.66 9.60 3.60
N GLU A 86 12.89 9.48 2.52
CA GLU A 86 11.57 8.84 2.50
C GLU A 86 11.03 8.77 1.05
N ILE A 87 9.86 8.16 0.88
CA ILE A 87 9.04 8.27 -0.32
C ILE A 87 7.96 9.34 -0.12
N TYR A 88 7.95 10.29 -1.03
CA TYR A 88 6.95 11.35 -1.12
C TYR A 88 6.17 11.23 -2.40
N THR A 89 4.96 11.79 -2.41
CA THR A 89 4.18 12.01 -3.62
C THR A 89 4.18 13.48 -3.98
N TYR A 90 4.14 13.78 -5.28
CA TYR A 90 4.04 15.14 -5.78
C TYR A 90 3.21 15.22 -7.06
N ASN A 91 2.69 16.40 -7.36
CA ASN A 91 2.00 16.72 -8.58
C ASN A 91 2.31 18.16 -9.00
N PHE A 92 2.21 18.44 -10.28
CA PHE A 92 2.15 19.80 -10.78
C PHE A 92 0.72 20.31 -10.82
N TYR A 93 0.54 21.61 -10.66
CA TYR A 93 -0.72 22.28 -10.90
C TYR A 93 -0.52 23.23 -12.07
N VAL A 94 -1.10 22.91 -13.21
CA VAL A 94 -1.04 23.68 -14.45
C VAL A 94 -2.35 24.43 -14.59
N ASP A 95 -2.31 25.76 -14.48
CA ASP A 95 -3.49 26.62 -14.47
C ASP A 95 -4.62 26.11 -13.55
N GLY A 96 -4.21 25.60 -12.37
CA GLY A 96 -5.10 25.07 -11.34
C GLY A 96 -5.48 23.59 -11.50
N VAL A 97 -5.09 22.93 -12.59
CA VAL A 97 -5.38 21.50 -12.81
C VAL A 97 -4.21 20.64 -12.33
N SER A 98 -4.50 19.63 -11.49
CA SER A 98 -3.49 18.67 -11.01
C SER A 98 -3.04 17.73 -12.12
N VAL A 99 -1.74 17.67 -12.37
CA VAL A 99 -1.09 16.88 -13.43
C VAL A 99 0.07 16.08 -12.82
N ASN A 100 0.15 14.80 -13.17
CA ASN A 100 1.34 14.00 -12.83
C ASN A 100 2.54 14.49 -13.64
N ASP A 101 3.74 14.21 -13.15
CA ASP A 101 4.97 14.45 -13.92
C ASP A 101 5.04 13.47 -15.10
N PRO A 102 4.95 13.96 -16.35
CA PRO A 102 4.94 13.10 -17.53
C PRO A 102 6.31 12.47 -17.84
N THR A 103 7.36 12.95 -17.19
CA THR A 103 8.72 12.43 -17.37
C THR A 103 9.14 11.44 -16.26
N ASN A 104 8.34 11.33 -15.21
CA ASN A 104 8.57 10.40 -14.12
C ASN A 104 7.67 9.16 -14.26
N VAL A 105 8.28 8.02 -14.58
CA VAL A 105 7.58 6.73 -14.68
C VAL A 105 7.21 6.14 -13.31
N LEU A 106 7.79 6.69 -12.23
CA LEU A 106 7.52 6.22 -10.87
C LEU A 106 6.25 6.90 -10.35
N VAL A 107 5.17 6.14 -10.33
CA VAL A 107 3.88 6.60 -9.82
C VAL A 107 3.39 5.68 -8.70
N GLN A 108 2.63 6.27 -7.78
CA GLN A 108 1.89 5.54 -6.75
C GLN A 108 0.40 5.73 -6.99
N ARG A 109 -0.38 4.68 -6.78
CA ARG A 109 -1.84 4.75 -6.83
C ARG A 109 -2.41 4.77 -5.41
N ASP A 110 -3.20 5.77 -5.13
CA ASP A 110 -3.93 5.95 -3.88
C ASP A 110 -5.44 6.01 -4.18
N GLY A 111 -6.11 4.89 -4.05
CA GLY A 111 -7.50 4.75 -4.45
C GLY A 111 -7.71 5.03 -5.95
N ASN A 112 -8.40 6.10 -6.30
CA ASN A 112 -8.66 6.53 -7.68
C ASN A 112 -7.67 7.58 -8.21
N ARG A 113 -6.61 7.89 -7.47
CA ARG A 113 -5.61 8.90 -7.83
C ARG A 113 -4.28 8.26 -8.18
N TYR A 114 -3.63 8.79 -9.20
CA TYR A 114 -2.23 8.53 -9.51
C TYR A 114 -1.39 9.72 -9.09
N LEU A 115 -0.28 9.46 -8.44
CA LEU A 115 0.60 10.47 -7.86
C LEU A 115 2.03 10.18 -8.30
N SER A 116 2.76 11.19 -8.75
CA SER A 116 4.19 11.04 -9.06
C SER A 116 4.97 10.77 -7.79
N MET A 117 5.96 9.89 -7.85
CA MET A 117 6.74 9.45 -6.69
C MET A 117 8.12 10.12 -6.69
N LEU A 118 8.51 10.65 -5.55
CA LEU A 118 9.87 11.08 -5.24
C LEU A 118 10.43 10.17 -4.15
N LEU A 119 11.50 9.45 -4.46
CA LEU A 119 12.30 8.73 -3.45
C LEU A 119 13.53 9.56 -3.09
N VAL A 120 13.64 9.95 -1.84
CA VAL A 120 14.84 10.56 -1.27
C VAL A 120 15.62 9.49 -0.52
N ASP A 121 16.84 9.24 -0.96
CA ASP A 121 17.71 8.19 -0.42
C ASP A 121 18.24 8.51 0.97
N GLY A 122 18.36 7.47 1.81
CA GLY A 122 18.96 7.50 3.13
C GLY A 122 18.54 6.30 3.98
N GLU A 123 18.97 6.29 5.25
CA GLU A 123 18.76 5.15 6.15
C GLU A 123 17.28 4.73 6.25
N ARG A 124 16.36 5.69 6.40
CA ARG A 124 14.94 5.41 6.54
C ARG A 124 14.32 4.76 5.29
N SER A 125 14.75 5.19 4.10
CA SER A 125 14.21 4.74 2.80
C SER A 125 14.99 3.57 2.18
N GLU A 126 16.03 3.08 2.85
CA GLU A 126 16.92 2.06 2.32
C GLU A 126 16.18 0.80 1.83
N ASN A 127 15.20 0.33 2.60
CA ASN A 127 14.41 -0.85 2.28
C ASN A 127 13.24 -0.58 1.30
N TYR A 128 13.06 0.66 0.83
CA TYR A 128 11.97 0.98 -0.10
C TYR A 128 12.36 0.82 -1.57
N LYS A 129 13.63 0.56 -1.84
CA LYS A 129 14.20 0.28 -3.17
C LYS A 129 14.09 -1.21 -3.51
N GLU A 130 14.34 -1.51 -4.77
CA GLU A 130 14.36 -2.91 -5.23
C GLU A 130 15.56 -3.66 -4.62
N ALA A 131 15.30 -4.79 -3.97
CA ALA A 131 16.32 -5.73 -3.50
C ALA A 131 16.93 -6.52 -4.66
N ASN A 132 18.07 -7.20 -4.43
CA ASN A 132 18.64 -8.10 -5.44
C ASN A 132 17.84 -9.41 -5.54
N LYS A 133 17.39 -9.95 -4.40
CA LYS A 133 16.53 -11.14 -4.33
C LYS A 133 15.10 -10.71 -4.11
N ARG A 134 14.28 -10.79 -5.15
CA ARG A 134 12.89 -10.31 -5.17
C ARG A 134 11.91 -11.47 -5.16
N GLY A 135 10.84 -11.31 -4.37
CA GLY A 135 9.67 -12.15 -4.41
C GLY A 135 8.76 -11.84 -5.62
N SER A 136 7.62 -12.47 -5.63
CA SER A 136 6.59 -12.25 -6.67
C SER A 136 5.33 -11.66 -6.06
N VAL A 137 4.68 -10.76 -6.79
CA VAL A 137 3.39 -10.19 -6.43
C VAL A 137 2.37 -10.64 -7.48
N SER A 138 1.25 -11.19 -7.05
CA SER A 138 0.18 -11.67 -7.92
C SER A 138 -1.18 -11.18 -7.44
N HIS A 139 -2.10 -10.97 -8.38
CA HIS A 139 -3.51 -10.72 -8.11
C HIS A 139 -4.27 -12.05 -8.18
N VAL A 140 -5.01 -12.37 -7.13
CA VAL A 140 -5.68 -13.66 -6.98
C VAL A 140 -7.16 -13.44 -6.70
N TRP A 141 -8.01 -14.09 -7.50
CA TRP A 141 -9.45 -14.01 -7.35
C TRP A 141 -9.96 -15.15 -6.47
N TYR A 142 -10.97 -14.85 -5.68
CA TYR A 142 -11.70 -15.80 -4.85
C TYR A 142 -13.17 -15.39 -4.74
N ASP A 143 -14.03 -16.37 -4.63
CA ASP A 143 -15.44 -16.14 -4.37
C ASP A 143 -15.67 -15.97 -2.87
N SER A 144 -16.41 -14.95 -2.49
CA SER A 144 -16.82 -14.73 -1.12
C SER A 144 -18.34 -14.86 -1.02
N GLU A 145 -18.81 -15.94 -0.43
CA GLU A 145 -20.23 -16.16 -0.16
C GLU A 145 -20.74 -15.14 0.88
N LEU A 146 -19.95 -14.86 1.90
CA LEU A 146 -20.29 -13.90 2.96
C LEU A 146 -20.43 -12.47 2.43
N LEU A 147 -19.68 -12.10 1.42
CA LEU A 147 -19.72 -10.77 0.83
C LEU A 147 -20.54 -10.71 -0.46
N GLY A 148 -21.06 -11.84 -0.94
CA GLY A 148 -21.92 -11.93 -2.13
C GLY A 148 -21.27 -11.44 -3.42
N ILE A 149 -19.96 -11.53 -3.54
CA ILE A 149 -19.21 -10.99 -4.68
C ILE A 149 -17.89 -11.73 -4.88
N ASN A 150 -17.48 -11.87 -6.15
CA ASN A 150 -16.14 -12.34 -6.48
C ASN A 150 -15.12 -11.26 -6.12
N ARG A 151 -14.11 -11.63 -5.34
CA ARG A 151 -13.13 -10.72 -4.71
C ARG A 151 -11.74 -10.96 -5.25
N ARG A 152 -10.92 -9.93 -5.21
CA ARG A 152 -9.49 -10.02 -5.52
C ARG A 152 -8.66 -9.67 -4.29
N MET A 153 -7.52 -10.32 -4.14
CA MET A 153 -6.49 -9.97 -3.17
C MET A 153 -5.13 -9.92 -3.87
N THR A 154 -4.22 -9.14 -3.36
CA THR A 154 -2.82 -9.13 -3.77
C THR A 154 -2.04 -10.07 -2.85
N VAL A 155 -1.25 -10.98 -3.43
CA VAL A 155 -0.45 -11.95 -2.70
C VAL A 155 1.01 -11.80 -3.08
N TYR A 156 1.85 -11.58 -2.07
CA TYR A 156 3.31 -11.62 -2.19
C TYR A 156 3.81 -13.00 -1.75
N THR A 157 4.72 -13.58 -2.53
CA THR A 157 5.47 -14.79 -2.20
C THR A 157 6.98 -14.48 -2.20
N PRO A 158 7.75 -14.96 -1.22
CA PRO A 158 9.15 -14.55 -1.06
C PRO A 158 10.05 -15.15 -2.14
N TYR A 159 11.23 -14.54 -2.34
CA TYR A 159 12.27 -15.09 -3.22
C TYR A 159 12.51 -16.58 -2.96
N GLY A 160 12.60 -17.38 -4.02
CA GLY A 160 12.77 -18.82 -3.95
C GLY A 160 11.47 -19.62 -3.74
N TYR A 161 10.33 -18.96 -3.59
CA TYR A 161 9.05 -19.66 -3.46
C TYR A 161 8.80 -20.59 -4.64
N GLU A 162 8.98 -20.17 -5.89
CA GLU A 162 8.69 -21.01 -7.08
C GLU A 162 9.62 -22.22 -7.22
N THR A 163 10.84 -22.12 -6.72
CA THR A 163 11.85 -23.19 -6.83
C THR A 163 11.82 -24.18 -5.66
N SER A 164 11.51 -23.73 -4.46
CA SER A 164 11.51 -24.53 -3.22
C SER A 164 10.17 -25.24 -2.98
N LYS A 165 9.82 -26.20 -3.82
CA LYS A 165 8.49 -26.88 -3.83
C LYS A 165 8.05 -27.52 -2.51
N LYS A 166 8.96 -27.89 -1.62
CA LYS A 166 8.67 -28.55 -0.32
C LYS A 166 8.56 -27.58 0.85
N THR A 167 9.10 -26.37 0.72
CA THR A 167 9.11 -25.39 1.79
C THR A 167 7.73 -24.81 2.00
N LYS A 168 7.27 -24.82 3.25
CA LYS A 168 6.06 -24.10 3.69
C LYS A 168 6.45 -22.82 4.41
N TYR A 169 5.59 -21.83 4.32
CA TYR A 169 5.85 -20.47 4.79
C TYR A 169 4.78 -20.02 5.79
N PRO A 170 5.13 -19.22 6.79
CA PRO A 170 4.17 -18.51 7.61
C PRO A 170 3.48 -17.43 6.76
N VAL A 171 2.34 -16.92 7.21
CA VAL A 171 1.49 -15.99 6.46
C VAL A 171 1.23 -14.73 7.30
N LEU A 172 1.49 -13.57 6.70
CA LEU A 172 1.06 -12.27 7.18
C LEU A 172 -0.17 -11.81 6.38
N TYR A 173 -1.28 -11.59 7.05
CA TYR A 173 -2.47 -10.92 6.51
C TYR A 173 -2.31 -9.42 6.80
N LEU A 174 -2.10 -8.62 5.73
CA LEU A 174 -1.73 -7.21 5.81
C LEU A 174 -2.84 -6.33 5.24
N LEU A 175 -3.57 -5.62 6.11
CA LEU A 175 -4.82 -4.96 5.83
C LEU A 175 -4.64 -3.46 5.61
N HIS A 176 -5.27 -2.92 4.54
CA HIS A 176 -5.22 -1.50 4.21
C HIS A 176 -6.24 -0.67 5.00
N GLY A 177 -6.13 0.65 4.93
CA GLY A 177 -7.02 1.62 5.56
C GLY A 177 -8.22 2.02 4.71
N GLY A 178 -9.08 2.88 5.26
CA GLY A 178 -10.20 3.46 4.52
C GLY A 178 -9.75 4.18 3.25
N GLY A 179 -10.55 4.06 2.18
CA GLY A 179 -10.23 4.63 0.86
C GLY A 179 -9.22 3.85 0.03
N GLY A 180 -8.53 2.86 0.61
CA GLY A 180 -7.66 1.95 -0.10
C GLY A 180 -8.37 0.74 -0.69
N ASP A 181 -7.59 -0.17 -1.23
CA ASP A 181 -8.01 -1.45 -1.80
C ASP A 181 -6.88 -2.48 -1.68
N GLU A 182 -7.01 -3.64 -2.33
CA GLU A 182 -6.05 -4.74 -2.28
C GLU A 182 -4.66 -4.39 -2.85
N GLU A 183 -4.50 -3.26 -3.53
CA GLU A 183 -3.21 -2.80 -4.07
C GLU A 183 -2.53 -1.72 -3.20
N ALA A 184 -3.19 -1.21 -2.17
CA ALA A 184 -2.69 -0.09 -1.37
C ALA A 184 -1.31 -0.39 -0.76
N TRP A 185 -1.11 -1.56 -0.17
CA TRP A 185 0.17 -1.95 0.41
C TRP A 185 1.26 -2.22 -0.63
N SER A 186 0.93 -2.72 -1.81
CA SER A 186 1.90 -2.92 -2.89
C SER A 186 2.28 -1.62 -3.58
N SER A 187 1.35 -0.68 -3.74
CA SER A 187 1.57 0.63 -4.35
C SER A 187 2.15 1.65 -3.34
N MET A 188 1.32 2.16 -2.44
CA MET A 188 1.72 3.20 -1.47
C MET A 188 2.66 2.66 -0.39
N GLY A 189 2.45 1.42 0.05
CA GLY A 189 3.16 0.79 1.16
C GLY A 189 4.51 0.21 0.80
N ARG A 190 4.82 -0.03 -0.47
CA ARG A 190 6.07 -0.68 -0.90
C ARG A 190 6.34 -2.01 -0.19
N ALA A 191 5.28 -2.73 0.17
CA ALA A 191 5.39 -3.91 1.03
C ALA A 191 6.32 -4.99 0.46
N ALA A 192 6.28 -5.24 -0.84
CA ALA A 192 7.17 -6.22 -1.48
C ALA A 192 8.64 -5.82 -1.32
N GLN A 193 8.98 -4.56 -1.61
CA GLN A 193 10.36 -4.07 -1.52
C GLN A 193 10.88 -4.09 -0.09
N ILE A 194 10.08 -3.66 0.87
CA ILE A 194 10.44 -3.71 2.30
C ILE A 194 10.74 -5.15 2.73
N LEU A 195 9.86 -6.07 2.39
CA LEU A 195 10.00 -7.48 2.78
C LEU A 195 11.17 -8.16 2.06
N ASP A 196 11.36 -7.90 0.77
CA ASP A 196 12.50 -8.44 0.01
C ASP A 196 13.82 -8.02 0.63
N ASN A 197 13.99 -6.73 0.96
CA ASN A 197 15.19 -6.22 1.60
C ASN A 197 15.40 -6.80 3.01
N LEU A 198 14.34 -6.86 3.82
CA LEU A 198 14.42 -7.44 5.16
C LEU A 198 14.76 -8.94 5.13
N ILE A 199 14.20 -9.68 4.17
CA ILE A 199 14.47 -11.12 3.99
C ILE A 199 15.89 -11.33 3.45
N GLU A 200 16.33 -10.55 2.45
CA GLU A 200 17.68 -10.63 1.89
C GLU A 200 18.77 -10.33 2.94
N LYS A 201 18.50 -9.34 3.82
CA LYS A 201 19.38 -9.00 4.95
C LYS A 201 19.32 -10.02 6.11
N GLY A 202 18.43 -11.03 6.05
CA GLY A 202 18.23 -12.01 7.11
C GLY A 202 17.54 -11.45 8.36
N LEU A 203 16.93 -10.27 8.28
CA LEU A 203 16.25 -9.61 9.38
C LEU A 203 14.81 -10.12 9.57
N ALA A 204 14.13 -10.49 8.50
CA ALA A 204 12.79 -11.08 8.54
C ALA A 204 12.80 -12.52 8.01
N LYS A 205 11.89 -13.35 8.54
CA LYS A 205 11.66 -14.69 8.00
C LYS A 205 10.99 -14.61 6.63
N PRO A 206 11.36 -15.46 5.66
CA PRO A 206 10.57 -15.59 4.43
C PRO A 206 9.13 -15.95 4.76
N MET A 207 8.18 -15.17 4.23
CA MET A 207 6.75 -15.31 4.50
C MET A 207 5.91 -15.03 3.26
N ILE A 208 4.71 -15.59 3.21
CA ILE A 208 3.66 -15.19 2.29
C ILE A 208 2.96 -13.97 2.90
N VAL A 209 2.61 -12.97 2.08
CA VAL A 209 1.79 -11.84 2.53
C VAL A 209 0.54 -11.75 1.70
N VAL A 210 -0.59 -11.69 2.37
CA VAL A 210 -1.93 -11.61 1.78
C VAL A 210 -2.50 -10.23 2.07
N MET A 211 -2.79 -9.48 1.03
CA MET A 211 -3.32 -8.12 1.08
C MET A 211 -4.72 -8.11 0.44
N PRO A 212 -5.77 -8.42 1.19
CA PRO A 212 -7.13 -8.42 0.67
C PRO A 212 -7.73 -7.02 0.68
N ASN A 213 -8.82 -6.82 -0.08
CA ASN A 213 -9.62 -5.60 0.01
C ASN A 213 -10.51 -5.63 1.26
N GLY A 214 -10.29 -4.70 2.18
CA GLY A 214 -11.02 -4.59 3.45
C GLY A 214 -12.41 -3.93 3.35
N ASN A 215 -12.75 -3.32 2.22
CA ASN A 215 -14.05 -2.71 2.00
C ASN A 215 -15.04 -3.77 1.49
N PRO A 216 -16.05 -4.18 2.26
CA PRO A 216 -16.82 -5.39 1.97
C PRO A 216 -17.60 -5.34 0.65
N GLY A 217 -18.16 -4.19 0.27
CA GLY A 217 -18.90 -4.02 -0.99
C GLY A 217 -18.11 -3.42 -2.14
N GLN A 218 -16.80 -3.18 -1.98
CA GLN A 218 -15.98 -2.58 -3.02
C GLN A 218 -15.54 -3.63 -4.04
N GLN A 219 -15.67 -3.29 -5.32
CA GLN A 219 -15.10 -4.09 -6.40
C GLN A 219 -13.56 -4.06 -6.36
N ALA A 220 -12.93 -5.03 -7.03
CA ALA A 220 -11.49 -5.06 -7.17
C ALA A 220 -10.97 -3.79 -7.88
N ALA A 221 -9.77 -3.36 -7.50
CA ALA A 221 -9.14 -2.17 -8.05
C ALA A 221 -9.02 -2.25 -9.58
N GLN A 222 -9.28 -1.12 -10.25
CA GLN A 222 -9.09 -0.96 -11.70
C GLN A 222 -9.78 -2.01 -12.58
N THR A 223 -10.91 -2.54 -12.12
CA THR A 223 -11.70 -3.51 -12.90
C THR A 223 -12.94 -2.87 -13.51
N LEU A 224 -13.44 -3.49 -14.57
CA LEU A 224 -14.63 -3.05 -15.30
C LEU A 224 -15.71 -4.14 -15.24
N ASN A 225 -16.97 -3.74 -15.20
CA ASN A 225 -18.15 -4.61 -15.35
C ASN A 225 -18.22 -5.77 -14.35
N LEU A 226 -17.68 -5.60 -13.15
CA LEU A 226 -17.89 -6.59 -12.09
C LEU A 226 -19.29 -6.39 -11.47
N PRO A 227 -19.94 -7.50 -11.08
CA PRO A 227 -21.18 -7.40 -10.32
C PRO A 227 -20.94 -6.70 -8.98
N VAL A 228 -21.94 -5.99 -8.49
CA VAL A 228 -21.95 -5.44 -7.13
C VAL A 228 -22.55 -6.46 -6.18
N SER A 229 -22.17 -6.38 -4.92
CA SER A 229 -22.73 -7.23 -3.87
C SER A 229 -24.18 -6.84 -3.57
N ASP A 230 -25.05 -7.82 -3.45
CA ASP A 230 -26.43 -7.64 -2.98
C ASP A 230 -26.53 -7.63 -1.44
N VAL A 231 -25.43 -7.85 -0.73
CA VAL A 231 -25.40 -7.85 0.74
C VAL A 231 -25.55 -6.44 1.29
N ASN A 232 -26.49 -6.23 2.18
CA ASN A 232 -26.67 -4.96 2.89
C ASN A 232 -25.64 -4.85 4.04
N PHE A 233 -24.51 -4.23 3.79
CA PHE A 233 -23.45 -4.01 4.81
C PHE A 233 -23.82 -2.97 5.87
N ARG A 234 -24.95 -2.27 5.74
CA ARG A 234 -25.48 -1.38 6.78
C ARG A 234 -26.34 -2.13 7.81
N ASP A 235 -26.71 -3.36 7.50
CA ASP A 235 -27.42 -4.23 8.43
C ASP A 235 -26.46 -4.63 9.57
N PRO A 236 -26.80 -4.43 10.85
CA PRO A 236 -26.00 -4.85 11.99
C PRO A 236 -25.60 -6.35 11.96
N ALA A 237 -26.43 -7.21 11.37
CA ALA A 237 -26.11 -8.63 11.19
C ALA A 237 -24.87 -8.86 10.32
N ASN A 238 -24.58 -7.92 9.42
CA ASN A 238 -23.45 -7.95 8.48
C ASN A 238 -22.29 -7.05 8.92
N ALA A 239 -22.35 -6.44 10.11
CA ALA A 239 -21.34 -5.48 10.59
C ALA A 239 -19.90 -6.01 10.56
N ASN A 240 -19.70 -7.30 10.71
CA ASN A 240 -18.37 -7.95 10.70
C ASN A 240 -18.19 -8.91 9.51
N ALA A 241 -18.99 -8.75 8.43
CA ALA A 241 -18.96 -9.67 7.29
C ALA A 241 -17.55 -9.83 6.71
N TYR A 242 -16.81 -8.73 6.51
CA TYR A 242 -15.43 -8.79 6.02
C TYR A 242 -14.49 -9.52 6.99
N VAL A 243 -14.58 -9.26 8.29
CA VAL A 243 -13.72 -9.93 9.30
C VAL A 243 -14.02 -11.43 9.36
N LYS A 244 -15.30 -11.80 9.25
CA LYS A 244 -15.70 -13.20 9.12
C LYS A 244 -15.15 -13.82 7.83
N SER A 245 -15.31 -13.15 6.69
CA SER A 245 -14.75 -13.60 5.40
C SER A 245 -13.24 -13.79 5.46
N LEU A 246 -12.51 -12.85 6.11
CA LEU A 246 -11.06 -13.00 6.32
C LEU A 246 -10.71 -14.33 6.98
N VAL A 247 -11.41 -14.67 8.06
CA VAL A 247 -11.09 -15.84 8.88
C VAL A 247 -11.64 -17.14 8.28
N THR A 248 -12.85 -17.12 7.71
CA THR A 248 -13.53 -18.34 7.28
C THR A 248 -13.46 -18.63 5.79
N GLU A 249 -13.06 -17.65 4.97
CA GLU A 249 -12.93 -17.81 3.51
C GLU A 249 -11.48 -17.59 3.04
N ILE A 250 -10.87 -16.43 3.38
CA ILE A 250 -9.52 -16.08 2.88
C ILE A 250 -8.45 -16.97 3.48
N ILE A 251 -8.43 -17.18 4.82
CA ILE A 251 -7.43 -18.05 5.46
C ILE A 251 -7.48 -19.48 4.89
N PRO A 252 -8.65 -20.16 4.83
CA PRO A 252 -8.73 -21.49 4.22
C PRO A 252 -8.33 -21.51 2.73
N PHE A 253 -8.71 -20.48 1.96
CA PHE A 253 -8.30 -20.38 0.57
C PHE A 253 -6.77 -20.32 0.43
N VAL A 254 -6.10 -19.49 1.23
CA VAL A 254 -4.64 -19.35 1.22
C VAL A 254 -3.95 -20.64 1.62
N GLU A 255 -4.43 -21.30 2.66
CA GLU A 255 -3.86 -22.56 3.16
C GLU A 255 -4.05 -23.74 2.18
N LYS A 256 -5.10 -23.70 1.37
CA LYS A 256 -5.37 -24.68 0.31
C LYS A 256 -4.52 -24.44 -0.93
N ASN A 257 -4.35 -23.19 -1.35
CA ASN A 257 -3.78 -22.86 -2.66
C ASN A 257 -2.28 -22.47 -2.59
N TYR A 258 -1.75 -22.18 -1.41
CA TYR A 258 -0.35 -21.80 -1.20
C TYR A 258 0.34 -22.77 -0.25
N ARG A 259 1.66 -22.78 -0.26
CA ARG A 259 2.46 -23.53 0.71
C ARG A 259 2.51 -22.83 2.07
N ALA A 260 1.35 -22.54 2.60
CA ALA A 260 1.17 -21.95 3.91
C ALA A 260 1.29 -23.03 5.01
N ILE A 261 1.76 -22.63 6.18
CA ILE A 261 1.75 -23.43 7.40
C ILE A 261 0.38 -23.20 8.09
N PRO A 262 -0.53 -24.20 8.11
CA PRO A 262 -1.90 -24.02 8.62
C PRO A 262 -1.96 -24.10 10.16
N LYS A 263 -1.19 -23.25 10.84
CA LYS A 263 -1.11 -23.22 12.29
C LYS A 263 -1.14 -21.78 12.79
N LYS A 264 -1.72 -21.57 13.97
CA LYS A 264 -1.79 -20.29 14.66
C LYS A 264 -0.41 -19.63 14.77
N GLU A 265 0.62 -20.41 15.14
CA GLU A 265 1.98 -19.94 15.35
C GLU A 265 2.65 -19.41 14.06
N ALA A 266 2.06 -19.69 12.92
CA ALA A 266 2.52 -19.25 11.61
C ALA A 266 1.56 -18.23 10.95
N ARG A 267 0.61 -17.68 11.71
CA ARG A 267 -0.30 -16.63 11.22
C ARG A 267 -0.06 -15.31 11.94
N ALA A 268 0.15 -14.27 11.16
CA ALA A 268 0.19 -12.88 11.62
C ALA A 268 -0.92 -12.08 10.97
N ILE A 269 -1.46 -11.12 11.70
CA ILE A 269 -2.40 -10.12 11.18
C ILE A 269 -1.89 -8.73 11.52
N ALA A 270 -1.85 -7.84 10.53
CA ALA A 270 -1.48 -6.46 10.70
C ALA A 270 -2.39 -5.58 9.84
N GLY A 271 -2.66 -4.36 10.26
CA GLY A 271 -3.45 -3.45 9.44
C GLY A 271 -3.38 -2.03 9.94
N LEU A 272 -3.55 -1.08 9.00
CA LEU A 272 -3.55 0.35 9.29
C LEU A 272 -4.97 0.92 9.31
N SER A 273 -5.24 1.87 10.21
CA SER A 273 -6.50 2.62 10.25
C SER A 273 -7.73 1.68 10.30
N MET A 274 -8.58 1.67 9.27
CA MET A 274 -9.67 0.70 9.11
C MET A 274 -9.15 -0.75 9.22
N GLY A 275 -8.03 -1.08 8.57
CA GLY A 275 -7.40 -2.40 8.67
C GLY A 275 -6.86 -2.69 10.08
N GLY A 276 -6.46 -1.67 10.84
CA GLY A 276 -6.14 -1.79 12.27
C GLY A 276 -7.39 -2.17 13.09
N GLY A 277 -8.52 -1.53 12.80
CA GLY A 277 -9.83 -1.90 13.36
C GLY A 277 -10.24 -3.33 12.98
N HIS A 278 -10.00 -3.76 11.74
CA HIS A 278 -10.24 -5.16 11.33
C HIS A 278 -9.29 -6.13 12.04
N THR A 279 -8.04 -5.75 12.28
CA THR A 279 -7.06 -6.53 13.04
C THR A 279 -7.55 -6.78 14.47
N THR A 280 -7.97 -5.72 15.17
CA THR A 280 -8.52 -5.84 16.54
C THR A 280 -9.82 -6.64 16.55
N SER A 281 -10.74 -6.35 15.62
CA SER A 281 -12.01 -7.07 15.52
C SER A 281 -11.82 -8.56 15.22
N ALA A 282 -10.89 -8.92 14.32
CA ALA A 282 -10.60 -10.32 14.00
C ALA A 282 -10.07 -11.07 15.22
N THR A 283 -9.19 -10.47 16.03
CA THR A 283 -8.64 -11.10 17.22
C THR A 283 -9.64 -11.19 18.36
N MET A 284 -10.56 -10.23 18.48
CA MET A 284 -11.63 -10.23 19.48
C MET A 284 -12.74 -11.25 19.16
N LEU A 285 -13.12 -11.37 17.89
CA LEU A 285 -14.17 -12.29 17.44
C LEU A 285 -13.68 -13.73 17.29
N PHE A 286 -12.41 -13.92 16.96
CA PHE A 286 -11.79 -15.21 16.69
C PHE A 286 -10.48 -15.35 17.47
N PRO A 287 -10.52 -15.37 18.83
CA PRO A 287 -9.32 -15.50 19.65
C PRO A 287 -8.62 -16.82 19.35
N GLY A 288 -7.29 -16.78 19.20
CA GLY A 288 -6.48 -17.95 18.91
C GLY A 288 -6.31 -18.31 17.43
N VAL A 289 -6.75 -17.46 16.49
CA VAL A 289 -6.45 -17.62 15.06
C VAL A 289 -5.06 -17.13 14.73
N PHE A 290 -4.60 -16.06 15.36
CA PHE A 290 -3.32 -15.40 15.10
C PHE A 290 -2.43 -15.36 16.33
N ASP A 291 -1.13 -15.61 16.16
CA ASP A 291 -0.12 -15.46 17.23
C ASP A 291 0.60 -14.11 17.20
N TYR A 292 0.54 -13.39 16.06
CA TYR A 292 1.15 -12.09 15.86
C TYR A 292 0.07 -11.09 15.46
N ILE A 293 -0.12 -10.06 16.25
CA ILE A 293 -1.22 -9.09 16.17
C ILE A 293 -0.61 -7.70 16.12
N CYS A 294 -0.72 -7.00 14.98
CA CYS A 294 -0.02 -5.73 14.75
C CYS A 294 -0.99 -4.64 14.24
N PRO A 295 -1.90 -4.10 15.07
CA PRO A 295 -2.75 -2.96 14.68
C PRO A 295 -1.93 -1.68 14.61
N MET A 296 -2.22 -0.84 13.58
CA MET A 296 -1.52 0.41 13.34
C MET A 296 -2.52 1.55 13.15
N SER A 297 -2.21 2.72 13.72
CA SER A 297 -3.01 3.96 13.56
C SER A 297 -4.51 3.72 13.78
N CYS A 298 -4.84 3.01 14.85
CA CYS A 298 -6.23 2.72 15.24
C CYS A 298 -6.34 2.65 16.76
N GLY A 299 -7.56 2.61 17.26
CA GLY A 299 -7.83 2.49 18.69
C GLY A 299 -8.91 1.44 18.98
N LEU A 300 -9.12 1.20 20.26
CA LEU A 300 -10.28 0.51 20.79
C LEU A 300 -11.18 1.51 21.53
N ARG A 301 -12.48 1.27 21.46
CA ARG A 301 -13.43 1.93 22.34
C ARG A 301 -13.70 1.04 23.54
N ASP A 302 -13.72 1.62 24.70
CA ASP A 302 -14.11 0.92 25.92
C ASP A 302 -15.61 0.62 25.90
N GLY A 303 -16.04 -0.52 26.43
CA GLY A 303 -17.43 -0.95 26.44
C GLY A 303 -17.63 -2.25 27.20
N GLU A 304 -18.88 -2.63 27.43
CA GLU A 304 -19.30 -3.71 28.32
C GLU A 304 -18.62 -5.07 28.06
N ASN A 305 -18.31 -5.41 26.80
CA ASN A 305 -17.78 -6.73 26.46
C ASN A 305 -16.25 -6.75 26.22
N VAL A 306 -15.59 -5.58 26.27
CA VAL A 306 -14.18 -5.48 25.88
C VAL A 306 -13.28 -6.32 26.78
N ASP A 307 -13.47 -6.24 28.09
CA ASP A 307 -12.65 -7.01 29.04
C ASP A 307 -12.82 -8.52 28.86
N ALA A 308 -14.04 -8.99 28.62
CA ALA A 308 -14.29 -10.41 28.35
C ALA A 308 -13.59 -10.88 27.06
N GLN A 309 -13.58 -10.05 26.02
CA GLN A 309 -12.86 -10.33 24.77
C GLN A 309 -11.34 -10.33 24.98
N MET A 310 -10.80 -9.38 25.75
CA MET A 310 -9.38 -9.36 26.09
C MET A 310 -8.96 -10.60 26.88
N GLN A 311 -9.78 -11.05 27.86
CA GLN A 311 -9.52 -12.27 28.58
C GLN A 311 -9.58 -13.52 27.67
N ALA A 312 -10.45 -13.53 26.66
CA ALA A 312 -10.49 -14.61 25.67
C ALA A 312 -9.20 -14.65 24.82
N ILE A 313 -8.70 -13.49 24.38
CA ILE A 313 -7.41 -13.38 23.66
C ILE A 313 -6.27 -13.86 24.55
N LYS A 314 -6.23 -13.40 25.82
CA LYS A 314 -5.20 -13.81 26.79
C LYS A 314 -5.21 -15.31 27.03
N LYS A 315 -6.39 -15.90 27.20
CA LYS A 315 -6.56 -17.36 27.39
C LYS A 315 -6.12 -18.15 26.15
N ALA A 316 -6.42 -17.66 24.97
CA ALA A 316 -5.99 -18.28 23.71
C ALA A 316 -4.48 -18.17 23.48
N GLY A 317 -3.83 -17.18 24.10
CA GLY A 317 -2.42 -16.86 24.00
C GLY A 317 -2.05 -16.22 22.66
N TYR A 318 -0.91 -15.56 22.60
CA TYR A 318 -0.28 -15.00 21.41
C TYR A 318 1.21 -14.79 21.68
N LYS A 319 2.00 -14.58 20.63
CA LYS A 319 3.45 -14.34 20.76
C LYS A 319 3.83 -12.87 20.69
N LEU A 320 3.05 -12.08 19.96
CA LEU A 320 3.32 -10.66 19.78
C LEU A 320 1.99 -9.88 19.67
N TYR A 321 1.86 -8.84 20.48
CA TYR A 321 0.88 -7.77 20.29
C TYR A 321 1.66 -6.45 20.16
N TRP A 322 1.79 -5.97 18.91
CA TRP A 322 2.59 -4.81 18.59
C TRP A 322 1.69 -3.70 18.02
N ILE A 323 1.74 -2.52 18.59
CA ILE A 323 0.88 -1.39 18.24
C ILE A 323 1.77 -0.27 17.69
N GLY A 324 1.47 0.23 16.49
CA GLY A 324 2.15 1.39 15.92
C GLY A 324 1.21 2.57 15.74
N CYS A 325 1.56 3.75 16.28
CA CYS A 325 0.79 4.97 16.05
C CYS A 325 1.67 6.21 16.15
N GLY A 326 1.43 7.18 15.29
CA GLY A 326 2.06 8.50 15.38
C GLY A 326 1.43 9.35 16.48
N THR A 327 2.24 10.10 17.20
CA THR A 327 1.75 10.97 18.31
C THR A 327 0.92 12.16 17.82
N ALA A 328 1.06 12.55 16.54
CA ALA A 328 0.21 13.54 15.87
C ALA A 328 -0.89 12.89 15.00
N ASP A 329 -1.10 11.58 15.10
CA ASP A 329 -2.17 10.87 14.42
C ASP A 329 -3.51 11.12 15.13
N PHE A 330 -4.58 11.37 14.37
CA PHE A 330 -5.91 11.53 14.96
C PHE A 330 -6.41 10.26 15.70
N ALA A 331 -5.82 9.10 15.40
CA ALA A 331 -6.11 7.83 16.07
C ALA A 331 -5.37 7.69 17.42
N TRP A 332 -4.43 8.58 17.75
CA TRP A 332 -3.60 8.49 18.95
C TRP A 332 -4.41 8.37 20.25
N PRO A 333 -5.45 9.18 20.53
CA PRO A 333 -6.24 9.03 21.77
C PRO A 333 -6.93 7.66 21.87
N GLY A 334 -7.39 7.11 20.74
CA GLY A 334 -7.97 5.76 20.71
C GLY A 334 -6.90 4.66 20.90
N THR A 335 -5.67 4.91 20.48
CA THR A 335 -4.52 4.02 20.70
C THR A 335 -4.14 4.01 22.20
N GLU A 336 -4.13 5.16 22.86
CA GLU A 336 -3.90 5.24 24.32
C GLU A 336 -4.98 4.44 25.08
N THR A 337 -6.24 4.62 24.72
CA THR A 337 -7.35 3.82 25.29
C THR A 337 -7.14 2.31 25.08
N MET A 338 -6.69 1.89 23.88
CA MET A 338 -6.36 0.48 23.61
C MET A 338 -5.26 -0.02 24.54
N VAL A 339 -4.19 0.75 24.72
CA VAL A 339 -3.09 0.40 25.62
C VAL A 339 -3.54 0.26 27.06
N GLU A 340 -4.41 1.14 27.54
CA GLU A 340 -5.01 1.06 28.88
C GLU A 340 -5.85 -0.20 29.04
N ILE A 341 -6.68 -0.54 28.03
CA ILE A 341 -7.48 -1.78 28.02
C ILE A 341 -6.58 -3.01 28.09
N LEU A 342 -5.52 -3.06 27.30
CA LEU A 342 -4.57 -4.18 27.30
C LEU A 342 -3.87 -4.31 28.65
N LYS A 343 -3.40 -3.21 29.24
CA LYS A 343 -2.74 -3.17 30.55
C LYS A 343 -3.65 -3.67 31.67
N ARG A 344 -4.88 -3.14 31.76
CA ARG A 344 -5.81 -3.52 32.82
C ARG A 344 -6.24 -4.99 32.74
N ASN A 345 -6.17 -5.60 31.55
CA ASN A 345 -6.46 -7.01 31.33
C ASN A 345 -5.20 -7.90 31.41
N GLY A 346 -4.02 -7.32 31.60
CA GLY A 346 -2.75 -8.03 31.72
C GLY A 346 -2.35 -8.73 30.42
N LEU A 347 -2.58 -8.08 29.26
CA LEU A 347 -2.07 -8.52 27.96
C LEU A 347 -0.73 -7.84 27.69
N GLU A 348 0.31 -8.65 27.53
CA GLU A 348 1.64 -8.17 27.16
C GLU A 348 1.60 -7.56 25.74
N HIS A 349 2.13 -6.34 25.59
CA HIS A 349 2.13 -5.63 24.32
C HIS A 349 3.32 -4.67 24.20
N THR A 350 3.62 -4.29 22.97
CA THR A 350 4.60 -3.25 22.67
C THR A 350 3.88 -2.09 21.98
N LEU A 351 4.01 -0.88 22.51
CA LEU A 351 3.61 0.35 21.83
C LEU A 351 4.84 0.98 21.16
N TYR A 352 4.77 1.14 19.85
CA TYR A 352 5.71 1.91 19.06
C TYR A 352 5.08 3.26 18.72
N ALA A 353 5.36 4.25 19.57
CA ALA A 353 4.98 5.63 19.32
C ALA A 353 6.03 6.29 18.41
N SER A 354 5.60 6.83 17.28
CA SER A 354 6.45 7.57 16.36
C SER A 354 6.04 9.03 16.27
N ASP A 355 6.90 9.87 15.73
CA ASP A 355 6.51 11.19 15.28
C ASP A 355 5.55 11.09 14.08
N GLY A 356 4.88 12.23 13.78
CA GLY A 356 4.00 12.36 12.63
C GLY A 356 2.60 11.81 12.84
N GLY A 357 1.81 11.81 11.77
CA GLY A 357 0.38 11.56 11.77
C GLY A 357 -0.05 10.33 10.97
N HIS A 358 -1.28 10.37 10.49
CA HIS A 358 -1.98 9.30 9.77
C HIS A 358 -1.52 9.21 8.32
N THR A 359 -0.32 8.69 8.07
CA THR A 359 0.35 8.76 6.76
C THR A 359 1.09 7.48 6.38
N TRP A 360 1.29 7.26 5.08
CA TRP A 360 2.12 6.18 4.55
C TRP A 360 3.58 6.25 5.00
N TYR A 361 4.07 7.43 5.32
CA TYR A 361 5.36 7.65 5.97
C TYR A 361 5.51 6.78 7.25
N ASN A 362 4.50 6.79 8.11
CA ASN A 362 4.50 5.98 9.33
C ASN A 362 4.21 4.50 9.03
N TRP A 363 3.29 4.18 8.14
CA TRP A 363 2.92 2.79 7.90
C TRP A 363 4.02 1.98 7.22
N ARG A 364 4.83 2.59 6.33
CA ARG A 364 6.06 1.96 5.81
C ARG A 364 7.08 1.71 6.91
N LEU A 365 7.30 2.70 7.78
CA LEU A 365 8.16 2.54 8.95
C LEU A 365 7.69 1.39 9.83
N TYR A 366 6.38 1.29 10.11
CA TYR A 366 5.83 0.26 10.96
C TYR A 366 6.03 -1.14 10.37
N LEU A 367 5.75 -1.32 9.08
CA LEU A 367 6.03 -2.60 8.42
C LEU A 367 7.51 -2.97 8.51
N ASN A 368 8.39 -2.00 8.25
CA ASN A 368 9.84 -2.19 8.36
C ASN A 368 10.29 -2.54 9.78
N THR A 369 9.57 -2.08 10.80
CA THR A 369 9.89 -2.30 12.22
C THR A 369 9.32 -3.61 12.76
N PHE A 370 8.06 -3.95 12.48
CA PHE A 370 7.45 -5.13 13.08
C PHE A 370 7.71 -6.43 12.29
N ALA A 371 7.90 -6.36 10.96
CA ALA A 371 8.14 -7.57 10.16
C ALA A 371 9.34 -8.41 10.63
N PRO A 372 10.46 -7.81 11.12
CA PRO A 372 11.54 -8.54 11.76
C PRO A 372 11.18 -9.29 13.04
N LEU A 373 10.07 -8.94 13.68
CA LEU A 373 9.62 -9.57 14.93
C LEU A 373 8.72 -10.78 14.70
N LEU A 374 8.22 -10.96 13.48
CA LEU A 374 7.28 -12.01 13.15
C LEU A 374 7.96 -13.39 13.04
N PHE A 375 7.26 -14.42 13.48
CA PHE A 375 7.61 -15.84 13.28
C PHE A 375 8.96 -16.26 13.87
N LYS A 376 9.37 -15.61 14.96
CA LYS A 376 10.57 -15.97 15.74
C LYS A 376 10.31 -17.12 16.69
#